data_58126a6b3aed699f34112fffe0c8c2dc
#
_entry.id   58126a6b3aed699f34112fffe0c8c2dc
#
_cell.length_a   1.000
_cell.length_b   1.000
_cell.length_c   1.000
_cell.angle_alpha   90.00
_cell.angle_beta   90.00
_cell.angle_gamma   90.00
#
_symmetry.space_group_name_H-M   'P 1'
#
loop_
_entity.id
_entity.type
_entity.pdbx_description
1 polymer ?
#
loop_
_entity_poly.entity_id
_entity_poly.type
_entity_poly.pdbx_seq_one_letter_code
_entity_poly.pdbx_strand_id
1 'polypeptide(L)'
;EWDQYAGNFARMIAINEGGLAIYGAVIGGFLAAFLFSRFAKFPFLKLIDLVIPSLILGQAIGRWGNFVNQEAFGALVVNPNLQFFPLAVYIQSLGEWHQATFFYESFWNSILFVITLLIGRKQPKDGTLLATYFIGYGIGRMVIEGLRTDSLYLFGTIRVSQALSAALVVVGIVLLVLIKTGKIKTKVYEG
;
A
#
# COMPACT_ATOMS: atom_id res chain seq x y z
N GLU A 1 -17.86 -15.29 -3.17
CA GLU A 1 -17.24 -16.37 -2.32
C GLU A 1 -17.92 -16.51 -0.93
N TRP A 2 -18.89 -15.64 -0.61
CA TRP A 2 -19.59 -15.70 0.69
C TRP A 2 -20.21 -17.07 0.98
N ASP A 3 -20.73 -17.73 -0.05
CA ASP A 3 -21.37 -19.05 0.06
C ASP A 3 -20.40 -20.16 0.53
N GLN A 4 -19.09 -19.99 0.34
CA GLN A 4 -18.06 -20.92 0.80
C GLN A 4 -17.75 -20.79 2.29
N TYR A 5 -18.04 -19.63 2.88
CA TYR A 5 -17.74 -19.29 4.29
C TYR A 5 -18.99 -19.26 5.17
N ALA A 6 -20.18 -19.10 4.56
CA ALA A 6 -21.44 -19.03 5.28
C ALA A 6 -21.69 -20.35 6.06
N GLY A 7 -21.76 -20.23 7.38
CA GLY A 7 -22.05 -21.37 8.28
C GLY A 7 -20.83 -22.19 8.73
N ASN A 8 -19.60 -21.89 8.26
CA ASN A 8 -18.41 -22.61 8.71
C ASN A 8 -17.36 -21.66 9.31
N PHE A 9 -17.50 -21.40 10.63
CA PHE A 9 -16.59 -20.50 11.36
C PHE A 9 -15.13 -20.98 11.35
N ALA A 10 -14.90 -22.29 11.30
CA ALA A 10 -13.54 -22.85 11.23
C ALA A 10 -12.84 -22.48 9.92
N ARG A 11 -13.56 -22.42 8.79
CA ARG A 11 -13.02 -21.96 7.51
C ARG A 11 -12.72 -20.46 7.49
N MET A 12 -13.48 -19.65 8.23
CA MET A 12 -13.22 -18.20 8.31
C MET A 12 -11.90 -17.87 8.99
N ILE A 13 -11.41 -18.76 9.88
CA ILE A 13 -10.13 -18.59 10.62
C ILE A 13 -9.01 -19.48 10.08
N ALA A 14 -9.25 -20.26 9.05
CA ALA A 14 -8.26 -21.15 8.42
C ALA A 14 -7.32 -20.35 7.50
N ILE A 15 -6.39 -19.59 8.10
CA ILE A 15 -5.40 -18.74 7.41
C ILE A 15 -4.55 -19.54 6.41
N ASN A 16 -4.31 -20.80 6.68
CA ASN A 16 -3.53 -21.72 5.85
C ASN A 16 -4.23 -22.17 4.56
N GLU A 17 -5.54 -21.99 4.44
CA GLU A 17 -6.31 -22.34 3.25
C GLU A 17 -6.36 -21.21 2.21
N GLY A 18 -5.78 -20.04 2.51
CA GLY A 18 -5.81 -18.85 1.65
C GLY A 18 -7.08 -18.01 1.84
N GLY A 19 -7.43 -17.20 0.85
CA GLY A 19 -8.66 -16.35 0.90
C GLY A 19 -8.58 -15.12 1.81
N LEU A 20 -7.39 -14.79 2.33
CA LEU A 20 -7.19 -13.60 3.15
C LEU A 20 -7.36 -12.33 2.30
N ALA A 21 -8.48 -11.66 2.47
CA ALA A 21 -8.69 -10.37 1.85
C ALA A 21 -7.83 -9.29 2.52
N ILE A 22 -7.00 -8.61 1.75
CA ILE A 22 -6.14 -7.51 2.24
C ILE A 22 -6.96 -6.44 2.97
N TYR A 23 -8.20 -6.23 2.57
CA TYR A 23 -9.12 -5.28 3.23
C TYR A 23 -9.45 -5.69 4.67
N GLY A 24 -9.59 -6.99 4.95
CA GLY A 24 -9.80 -7.48 6.31
C GLY A 24 -8.60 -7.21 7.21
N ALA A 25 -7.39 -7.40 6.71
CA ALA A 25 -6.16 -7.09 7.44
C ALA A 25 -6.02 -5.58 7.71
N VAL A 26 -6.35 -4.72 6.74
CA VAL A 26 -6.32 -3.26 6.90
C VAL A 26 -7.36 -2.79 7.91
N ILE A 27 -8.60 -3.25 7.80
CA ILE A 27 -9.69 -2.88 8.74
C ILE A 27 -9.37 -3.39 10.14
N GLY A 28 -8.96 -4.64 10.27
CA GLY A 28 -8.60 -5.25 11.57
C GLY A 28 -7.40 -4.55 12.22
N GLY A 29 -6.36 -4.24 11.44
CA GLY A 29 -5.19 -3.51 11.91
C GLY A 29 -5.51 -2.08 12.36
N PHE A 30 -6.36 -1.37 11.59
CA PHE A 30 -6.84 -0.04 11.96
C PHE A 30 -7.67 -0.07 13.26
N LEU A 31 -8.60 -1.02 13.36
CA LEU A 31 -9.43 -1.19 14.55
C LEU A 31 -8.58 -1.52 15.78
N ALA A 32 -7.63 -2.44 15.64
CA ALA A 32 -6.69 -2.80 16.71
C ALA A 32 -5.86 -1.59 17.17
N ALA A 33 -5.31 -0.82 16.23
CA ALA A 33 -4.57 0.41 16.52
C ALA A 33 -5.44 1.46 17.22
N PHE A 34 -6.69 1.63 16.76
CA PHE A 34 -7.65 2.55 17.37
C PHE A 34 -8.00 2.14 18.81
N LEU A 35 -8.33 0.88 19.04
CA LEU A 35 -8.64 0.34 20.36
C LEU A 35 -7.43 0.46 21.28
N PHE A 36 -6.24 0.06 20.83
CA PHE A 36 -5.02 0.21 21.59
C PHE A 36 -4.78 1.67 22.01
N SER A 37 -4.88 2.61 21.07
CA SER A 37 -4.75 4.04 21.34
C SER A 37 -5.71 4.51 22.44
N ARG A 38 -6.96 4.02 22.41
CA ARG A 38 -7.99 4.38 23.42
C ARG A 38 -7.68 3.81 24.81
N PHE A 39 -7.34 2.52 24.86
CA PHE A 39 -7.08 1.84 26.15
C PHE A 39 -5.74 2.22 26.76
N ALA A 40 -4.67 2.33 25.96
CA ALA A 40 -3.35 2.73 26.40
C ALA A 40 -3.19 4.25 26.61
N LYS A 41 -4.23 5.05 26.25
CA LYS A 41 -4.17 6.54 26.26
C LYS A 41 -3.00 7.08 25.42
N PHE A 42 -2.60 6.35 24.37
CA PHE A 42 -1.51 6.72 23.48
C PHE A 42 -2.04 7.50 22.27
N PRO A 43 -1.39 8.61 21.83
CA PRO A 43 -1.89 9.40 20.71
C PRO A 43 -1.99 8.55 19.42
N PHE A 44 -3.17 8.50 18.81
CA PHE A 44 -3.45 7.64 17.66
C PHE A 44 -2.55 7.95 16.46
N LEU A 45 -2.39 9.23 16.09
CA LEU A 45 -1.55 9.62 14.95
C LEU A 45 -0.08 9.24 15.17
N LYS A 46 0.41 9.34 16.40
CA LYS A 46 1.76 8.87 16.74
C LYS A 46 1.91 7.37 16.58
N LEU A 47 0.91 6.60 17.04
CA LEU A 47 0.91 5.16 16.89
C LEU A 47 0.96 4.76 15.40
N ILE A 48 0.15 5.41 14.57
CA ILE A 48 0.15 5.15 13.14
C ILE A 48 1.50 5.52 12.51
N ASP A 49 2.08 6.68 12.85
CA ASP A 49 3.40 7.08 12.34
C ASP A 49 4.50 6.07 12.69
N LEU A 50 4.44 5.43 13.86
CA LEU A 50 5.38 4.36 14.24
C LEU A 50 5.22 3.10 13.37
N VAL A 51 4.00 2.81 12.92
CA VAL A 51 3.69 1.61 12.10
C VAL A 51 3.99 1.85 10.61
N ILE A 52 3.87 3.09 10.11
CA ILE A 52 4.00 3.41 8.68
C ILE A 52 5.27 2.86 8.02
N PRO A 53 6.50 3.05 8.56
CA PRO A 53 7.69 2.51 7.90
C PRO A 53 7.64 1.00 7.77
N SER A 54 7.20 0.28 8.79
CA SER A 54 7.07 -1.18 8.77
C SER A 54 6.01 -1.64 7.77
N LEU A 55 4.90 -0.91 7.64
CA LEU A 55 3.86 -1.17 6.65
C LEU A 55 4.41 -1.04 5.23
N ILE A 56 5.14 0.04 4.93
CA ILE A 56 5.72 0.29 3.62
C ILE A 56 6.76 -0.79 3.26
N LEU A 57 7.60 -1.17 4.22
CA LEU A 57 8.56 -2.25 4.03
C LEU A 57 7.86 -3.58 3.75
N GLY A 58 6.82 -3.90 4.50
CA GLY A 58 5.99 -5.08 4.26
C GLY A 58 5.35 -5.07 2.86
N GLN A 59 4.88 -3.91 2.39
CA GLN A 59 4.36 -3.76 1.04
C GLN A 59 5.46 -3.98 -0.02
N ALA A 60 6.67 -3.41 0.17
CA ALA A 60 7.78 -3.59 -0.76
C ALA A 60 8.17 -5.07 -0.91
N ILE A 61 8.29 -5.79 0.22
CA ILE A 61 8.60 -7.23 0.23
C ILE A 61 7.44 -8.04 -0.35
N GLY A 62 6.20 -7.72 0.03
CA GLY A 62 5.00 -8.44 -0.39
C GLY A 62 4.80 -8.45 -1.92
N ARG A 63 5.32 -7.44 -2.65
CA ARG A 63 5.27 -7.41 -4.12
C ARG A 63 6.04 -8.54 -4.78
N TRP A 64 7.05 -9.09 -4.13
CA TRP A 64 7.76 -10.26 -4.63
C TRP A 64 6.91 -11.54 -4.60
N GLY A 65 5.87 -11.57 -3.78
CA GLY A 65 4.84 -12.62 -3.85
C GLY A 65 4.12 -12.64 -5.20
N ASN A 66 3.82 -11.47 -5.77
CA ASN A 66 3.22 -11.39 -7.12
C ASN A 66 4.15 -11.96 -8.20
N PHE A 67 5.47 -11.78 -8.05
CA PHE A 67 6.46 -12.40 -8.94
C PHE A 67 6.43 -13.92 -8.84
N VAL A 68 6.40 -14.47 -7.62
CA VAL A 68 6.36 -15.93 -7.39
C VAL A 68 5.07 -16.52 -7.94
N ASN A 69 3.94 -15.83 -7.73
CA ASN A 69 2.63 -16.26 -8.22
C ASN A 69 2.41 -15.97 -9.72
N GLN A 70 3.33 -15.24 -10.38
CA GLN A 70 3.21 -14.80 -11.77
C GLN A 70 1.88 -14.04 -12.03
N GLU A 71 1.53 -13.11 -11.15
CA GLU A 71 0.30 -12.33 -11.20
C GLU A 71 0.59 -10.82 -11.15
N ALA A 72 -0.41 -9.99 -11.44
CA ALA A 72 -0.33 -8.53 -11.33
C ALA A 72 0.79 -7.90 -12.18
N PHE A 73 1.11 -8.50 -13.32
CA PHE A 73 2.08 -7.99 -14.29
C PHE A 73 1.48 -6.88 -15.17
N GLY A 74 2.35 -6.16 -15.88
CA GLY A 74 1.96 -5.05 -16.75
C GLY A 74 1.75 -5.46 -18.22
N ALA A 75 1.81 -4.48 -19.12
CA ALA A 75 1.60 -4.68 -20.55
C ALA A 75 2.67 -5.61 -21.16
N LEU A 76 2.28 -6.25 -22.29
CA LEU A 76 3.17 -7.08 -23.10
C LEU A 76 4.38 -6.28 -23.59
N VAL A 77 5.57 -6.84 -23.45
CA VAL A 77 6.84 -6.25 -23.94
C VAL A 77 7.23 -6.94 -25.24
N VAL A 78 6.93 -6.30 -26.36
CA VAL A 78 7.20 -6.84 -27.70
C VAL A 78 8.66 -6.64 -28.12
N ASN A 79 9.30 -5.56 -27.68
CA ASN A 79 10.69 -5.25 -28.08
C ASN A 79 11.68 -6.17 -27.37
N PRO A 80 12.45 -7.03 -28.10
CA PRO A 80 13.40 -7.96 -27.51
C PRO A 80 14.48 -7.28 -26.65
N ASN A 81 14.86 -6.05 -26.98
CA ASN A 81 15.85 -5.30 -26.25
C ASN A 81 15.39 -4.85 -24.85
N LEU A 82 14.10 -4.96 -24.54
CA LEU A 82 13.51 -4.64 -23.25
C LEU A 82 13.05 -5.88 -22.47
N GLN A 83 13.23 -7.08 -23.05
CA GLN A 83 12.83 -8.36 -22.46
C GLN A 83 13.87 -8.87 -21.46
N PHE A 84 14.14 -8.07 -20.43
CA PHE A 84 15.04 -8.44 -19.33
C PHE A 84 14.63 -7.78 -18.02
N PHE A 85 14.99 -8.42 -16.90
CA PHE A 85 14.81 -7.83 -15.57
C PHE A 85 15.78 -6.64 -15.37
N PRO A 86 15.34 -5.49 -14.81
CA PRO A 86 14.08 -5.25 -14.10
C PRO A 86 12.95 -4.64 -14.95
N LEU A 87 13.12 -4.49 -16.26
CA LEU A 87 12.10 -3.87 -17.12
C LEU A 87 10.95 -4.83 -17.42
N ALA A 88 11.25 -6.10 -17.62
CA ALA A 88 10.27 -7.12 -17.92
C ALA A 88 10.50 -8.41 -17.15
N VAL A 89 9.46 -9.23 -17.07
CA VAL A 89 9.47 -10.57 -16.49
C VAL A 89 8.75 -11.54 -17.44
N TYR A 90 9.29 -12.74 -17.56
CA TYR A 90 8.69 -13.80 -18.38
C TYR A 90 7.59 -14.48 -17.59
N ILE A 91 6.37 -14.53 -18.18
CA ILE A 91 5.20 -15.19 -17.58
C ILE A 91 5.06 -16.56 -18.21
N GLN A 92 5.37 -17.60 -17.45
CA GLN A 92 5.42 -18.99 -17.95
C GLN A 92 4.06 -19.48 -18.49
N SER A 93 2.97 -19.10 -17.82
CA SER A 93 1.61 -19.50 -18.21
C SER A 93 1.17 -18.92 -19.56
N LEU A 94 1.73 -17.76 -19.96
CA LEU A 94 1.42 -17.07 -21.21
C LEU A 94 2.49 -17.29 -22.27
N GLY A 95 3.70 -17.69 -21.91
CA GLY A 95 4.84 -17.79 -22.81
C GLY A 95 5.36 -16.43 -23.32
N GLU A 96 5.12 -15.35 -22.57
CA GLU A 96 5.33 -13.97 -23.02
C GLU A 96 6.08 -13.12 -21.97
N TRP A 97 6.70 -12.03 -22.43
CA TRP A 97 7.36 -11.05 -21.58
C TRP A 97 6.42 -9.89 -21.26
N HIS A 98 6.26 -9.60 -19.99
CA HIS A 98 5.42 -8.51 -19.50
C HIS A 98 6.21 -7.54 -18.61
N GLN A 99 5.75 -6.30 -18.51
CA GLN A 99 6.35 -5.32 -17.62
C GLN A 99 6.36 -5.81 -16.17
N ALA A 100 7.49 -5.67 -15.49
CA ALA A 100 7.71 -6.14 -14.12
C ALA A 100 7.11 -5.16 -13.09
N THR A 101 5.80 -4.94 -13.11
CA THR A 101 5.10 -3.97 -12.24
C THR A 101 5.28 -4.26 -10.76
N PHE A 102 5.43 -5.53 -10.37
CA PHE A 102 5.76 -5.92 -9.00
C PHE A 102 7.09 -5.28 -8.54
N PHE A 103 8.10 -5.26 -9.43
CA PHE A 103 9.40 -4.65 -9.14
C PHE A 103 9.29 -3.13 -9.06
N TYR A 104 8.55 -2.50 -9.97
CA TYR A 104 8.36 -1.04 -9.94
C TYR A 104 7.67 -0.60 -8.64
N GLU A 105 6.64 -1.32 -8.19
CA GLU A 105 5.98 -1.04 -6.92
C GLU A 105 6.90 -1.30 -5.72
N SER A 106 7.66 -2.41 -5.73
CA SER A 106 8.62 -2.73 -4.68
C SER A 106 9.71 -1.66 -4.57
N PHE A 107 10.27 -1.24 -5.69
CA PHE A 107 11.29 -0.20 -5.75
C PHE A 107 10.77 1.15 -5.27
N TRP A 108 9.59 1.57 -5.73
CA TRP A 108 8.94 2.79 -5.28
C TRP A 108 8.67 2.79 -3.77
N ASN A 109 8.11 1.69 -3.25
CA ASN A 109 7.88 1.54 -1.82
C ASN A 109 9.18 1.53 -1.02
N SER A 110 10.26 0.97 -1.55
CA SER A 110 11.59 1.02 -0.91
C SER A 110 12.11 2.46 -0.80
N ILE A 111 11.94 3.27 -1.84
CA ILE A 111 12.27 4.70 -1.80
C ILE A 111 11.40 5.41 -0.75
N LEU A 112 10.10 5.17 -0.76
CA LEU A 112 9.17 5.78 0.19
C LEU A 112 9.48 5.36 1.64
N PHE A 113 9.89 4.11 1.86
CA PHE A 113 10.39 3.62 3.15
C PHE A 113 11.58 4.44 3.65
N VAL A 114 12.60 4.64 2.80
CA VAL A 114 13.76 5.45 3.15
C VAL A 114 13.37 6.90 3.46
N ILE A 115 12.49 7.49 2.64
CA ILE A 115 11.98 8.85 2.86
C ILE A 115 11.29 8.95 4.23
N THR A 116 10.41 8.00 4.57
CA THR A 116 9.70 8.02 5.86
C THR A 116 10.63 7.83 7.04
N LEU A 117 11.68 7.01 6.92
CA LEU A 117 12.72 6.88 7.95
C LEU A 117 13.49 8.19 8.14
N LEU A 118 13.89 8.86 7.06
CA LEU A 118 14.63 10.12 7.13
C LEU A 118 13.79 11.25 7.74
N ILE A 119 12.50 11.30 7.40
CA ILE A 119 11.56 12.25 8.01
C ILE A 119 11.36 11.90 9.50
N GLY A 120 11.16 10.62 9.83
CA GLY A 120 10.93 10.15 11.19
C GLY A 120 12.09 10.48 12.15
N ARG A 121 13.35 10.43 11.65
CA ARG A 121 14.53 10.82 12.44
C ARG A 121 14.50 12.27 12.91
N LYS A 122 13.77 13.14 12.22
CA LYS A 122 13.62 14.56 12.61
C LYS A 122 12.52 14.79 13.63
N GLN A 123 11.94 13.73 14.18
CA GLN A 123 10.85 13.77 15.16
C GLN A 123 9.72 14.76 14.75
N PRO A 124 9.11 14.56 13.59
CA PRO A 124 8.10 15.48 13.09
C PRO A 124 6.84 15.44 13.96
N LYS A 125 5.93 16.39 13.74
CA LYS A 125 4.60 16.37 14.36
C LYS A 125 3.85 15.07 14.00
N ASP A 126 3.11 14.53 14.97
CA ASP A 126 2.31 13.31 14.80
C ASP A 126 1.39 13.39 13.58
N GLY A 127 1.31 12.31 12.81
CA GLY A 127 0.55 12.22 11.57
C GLY A 127 1.33 12.64 10.30
N THR A 128 2.57 13.14 10.46
CA THR A 128 3.38 13.56 9.30
C THR A 128 3.81 12.37 8.45
N LEU A 129 4.18 11.23 9.06
CA LEU A 129 4.56 10.03 8.30
C LEU A 129 3.34 9.41 7.61
N LEU A 130 2.18 9.41 8.26
CA LEU A 130 0.93 8.98 7.65
C LEU A 130 0.59 9.83 6.42
N ALA A 131 0.67 11.16 6.53
CA ALA A 131 0.42 12.07 5.42
C ALA A 131 1.42 11.84 4.27
N THR A 132 2.70 11.66 4.58
CA THR A 132 3.76 11.34 3.61
C THR A 132 3.47 10.01 2.90
N TYR A 133 3.05 8.99 3.65
CA TYR A 133 2.66 7.70 3.10
C TYR A 133 1.47 7.83 2.14
N PHE A 134 0.41 8.51 2.53
CA PHE A 134 -0.77 8.68 1.67
C PHE A 134 -0.41 9.39 0.36
N ILE A 135 0.41 10.43 0.41
CA ILE A 135 0.86 11.15 -0.78
C ILE A 135 1.77 10.26 -1.63
N GLY A 136 2.84 9.74 -1.05
CA GLY A 136 3.85 8.98 -1.79
C GLY A 136 3.31 7.66 -2.34
N TYR A 137 2.60 6.88 -1.53
CA TYR A 137 1.97 5.63 -1.99
C TYR A 137 0.90 5.89 -3.04
N GLY A 138 0.05 6.91 -2.82
CA GLY A 138 -1.00 7.27 -3.78
C GLY A 138 -0.44 7.65 -5.14
N ILE A 139 0.61 8.49 -5.19
CA ILE A 139 1.28 8.87 -6.44
C ILE A 139 1.86 7.64 -7.15
N GLY A 140 2.64 6.82 -6.44
CA GLY A 140 3.24 5.62 -7.02
C GLY A 140 2.19 4.64 -7.56
N ARG A 141 1.13 4.42 -6.77
CA ARG A 141 0.04 3.53 -7.18
C ARG A 141 -0.74 4.05 -8.39
N MET A 142 -0.99 5.36 -8.48
CA MET A 142 -1.64 5.96 -9.67
C MET A 142 -0.84 5.71 -10.95
N VAL A 143 0.48 5.88 -10.89
CA VAL A 143 1.35 5.69 -12.06
C VAL A 143 1.43 4.22 -12.44
N ILE A 144 1.72 3.35 -11.48
CA ILE A 144 1.95 1.92 -11.75
C ILE A 144 0.64 1.20 -12.14
N GLU A 145 -0.50 1.57 -11.55
CA GLU A 145 -1.81 1.06 -11.97
C GLU A 145 -2.10 1.36 -13.44
N GLY A 146 -1.57 2.48 -13.96
CA GLY A 146 -1.65 2.81 -15.37
C GLY A 146 -0.98 1.78 -16.30
N LEU A 147 0.00 1.05 -15.80
CA LEU A 147 0.76 0.02 -16.53
C LEU A 147 0.15 -1.38 -16.43
N ARG A 148 -0.76 -1.62 -15.48
CA ARG A 148 -1.37 -2.93 -15.23
C ARG A 148 -2.47 -3.26 -16.23
N THR A 149 -2.59 -4.53 -16.57
CA THR A 149 -3.58 -5.05 -17.52
C THR A 149 -4.82 -5.66 -16.84
N ASP A 150 -4.70 -6.01 -15.55
CA ASP A 150 -5.72 -6.68 -14.75
C ASP A 150 -6.53 -5.73 -13.83
N SER A 151 -6.62 -4.46 -14.19
CA SER A 151 -7.27 -3.42 -13.38
C SER A 151 -8.79 -3.58 -13.34
N LEU A 152 -9.39 -3.38 -12.15
CA LEU A 152 -10.83 -3.26 -11.99
C LEU A 152 -11.31 -1.86 -12.37
N TYR A 153 -12.37 -1.78 -13.18
CA TYR A 153 -12.94 -0.53 -13.63
C TYR A 153 -14.25 -0.20 -12.91
N LEU A 154 -14.39 1.05 -12.48
CA LEU A 154 -15.63 1.64 -11.99
C LEU A 154 -16.33 2.32 -13.18
N PHE A 155 -17.62 2.00 -13.40
CA PHE A 155 -18.41 2.54 -14.52
C PHE A 155 -17.73 2.41 -15.90
N GLY A 156 -16.89 1.39 -16.08
CA GLY A 156 -16.24 1.08 -17.37
C GLY A 156 -15.09 2.00 -17.80
N THR A 157 -14.81 3.10 -17.11
CA THR A 157 -13.80 4.09 -17.54
C THR A 157 -12.74 4.41 -16.49
N ILE A 158 -13.07 4.40 -15.21
CA ILE A 158 -12.14 4.79 -14.16
C ILE A 158 -11.64 3.55 -13.42
N ARG A 159 -10.33 3.38 -13.33
CA ARG A 159 -9.74 2.30 -12.53
C ARG A 159 -9.96 2.59 -11.05
N VAL A 160 -10.56 1.66 -10.33
CA VAL A 160 -10.89 1.79 -8.89
C VAL A 160 -9.65 2.16 -8.07
N SER A 161 -8.53 1.48 -8.34
CA SER A 161 -7.27 1.74 -7.64
C SER A 161 -6.72 3.15 -7.89
N GLN A 162 -6.91 3.71 -9.10
CA GLN A 162 -6.48 5.08 -9.40
C GLN A 162 -7.34 6.10 -8.67
N ALA A 163 -8.67 5.92 -8.65
CA ALA A 163 -9.58 6.81 -7.92
C ALA A 163 -9.27 6.81 -6.42
N LEU A 164 -9.07 5.62 -5.83
CA LEU A 164 -8.68 5.48 -4.42
C LEU A 164 -7.32 6.14 -4.14
N SER A 165 -6.36 5.97 -5.04
CA SER A 165 -5.03 6.56 -4.91
C SER A 165 -5.07 8.09 -4.98
N ALA A 166 -5.88 8.65 -5.88
CA ALA A 166 -6.11 10.10 -5.94
C ALA A 166 -6.74 10.61 -4.63
N ALA A 167 -7.73 9.91 -4.10
CA ALA A 167 -8.33 10.25 -2.82
C ALA A 167 -7.30 10.22 -1.68
N LEU A 168 -6.42 9.21 -1.63
CA LEU A 168 -5.34 9.13 -0.64
C LEU A 168 -4.38 10.32 -0.75
N VAL A 169 -4.00 10.73 -1.96
CA VAL A 169 -3.15 11.91 -2.17
C VAL A 169 -3.82 13.17 -1.62
N VAL A 170 -5.09 13.39 -1.95
CA VAL A 170 -5.85 14.54 -1.45
C VAL A 170 -5.94 14.53 0.08
N VAL A 171 -6.30 13.39 0.67
CA VAL A 171 -6.37 13.23 2.13
C VAL A 171 -5.01 13.48 2.78
N GLY A 172 -3.93 12.96 2.19
CA GLY A 172 -2.57 13.18 2.68
C GLY A 172 -2.16 14.65 2.66
N ILE A 173 -2.46 15.37 1.57
CA ILE A 173 -2.20 16.81 1.46
C ILE A 173 -3.00 17.59 2.50
N VAL A 174 -4.30 17.32 2.61
CA VAL A 174 -5.18 17.98 3.60
C VAL A 174 -4.66 17.73 5.02
N LEU A 175 -4.33 16.49 5.35
CA LEU A 175 -3.77 16.13 6.66
C LEU A 175 -2.48 16.91 6.94
N LEU A 176 -1.56 16.96 5.98
CA LEU A 176 -0.30 17.69 6.13
C LEU A 176 -0.52 19.19 6.34
N VAL A 177 -1.46 19.80 5.62
CA VAL A 177 -1.84 21.21 5.80
C VAL A 177 -2.42 21.45 7.19
N LEU A 178 -3.34 20.59 7.65
CA LEU A 178 -3.96 20.71 8.98
C LEU A 178 -2.94 20.57 10.11
N ILE A 179 -1.95 19.68 9.96
CA ILE A 179 -0.84 19.52 10.90
C ILE A 179 0.04 20.77 10.93
N LYS A 180 0.44 21.28 9.74
CA LYS A 180 1.29 22.47 9.63
C LYS A 180 0.61 23.73 10.18
N THR A 181 -0.68 23.91 9.91
CA THR A 181 -1.46 25.06 10.38
C THR A 181 -1.87 24.95 11.86
N GLY A 182 -1.53 23.87 12.55
CA GLY A 182 -1.85 23.67 13.97
C GLY A 182 -3.34 23.41 14.26
N LYS A 183 -4.17 23.17 13.24
CA LYS A 183 -5.58 22.83 13.41
C LYS A 183 -5.76 21.44 14.02
N ILE A 184 -4.81 20.53 13.81
CA ILE A 184 -4.72 19.27 14.54
C ILE A 184 -3.70 19.48 15.67
N LYS A 185 -4.16 19.30 16.92
CA LYS A 185 -3.26 19.35 18.09
C LYS A 185 -2.40 18.09 18.09
N THR A 186 -1.18 18.22 17.63
CA THR A 186 -0.16 17.17 17.66
C THR A 186 0.94 17.59 18.63
N LYS A 187 1.47 16.62 19.40
CA LYS A 187 2.60 16.90 20.29
C LYS A 187 3.89 16.83 19.49
N VAL A 188 4.74 17.84 19.64
CA VAL A 188 6.15 17.75 19.28
C VAL A 188 6.85 17.12 20.47
N TYR A 189 7.55 16.03 20.26
CA TYR A 189 8.37 15.44 21.32
C TYR A 189 9.74 16.10 21.25
N GLU A 190 9.98 16.98 22.21
CA GLU A 190 11.34 17.42 22.51
C GLU A 190 12.03 16.24 23.20
N GLY A 191 13.08 15.71 22.56
CA GLY A 191 13.93 14.64 23.06
C GLY A 191 14.83 15.11 24.19
#